data_a981a55767a8042beaec8cdddc722ad2
#
_entry.id   a981a55767a8042beaec8cdddc722ad2
#
_cell.length_a   1.000
_cell.length_b   1.000
_cell.length_c   1.000
_cell.angle_alpha   90.00
_cell.angle_beta   90.00
_cell.angle_gamma   90.00
#
_symmetry.space_group_name_H-M   'P 1'
#
loop_
_entity.id
_entity.type
_entity.pdbx_description
1 polymer ?
#
loop_
_entity_poly.entity_id
_entity_poly.type
_entity_poly.pdbx_seq_one_letter_code
_entity_poly.pdbx_strand_id
1 'polypeptide(L)'
;GTLMEAAKVVLVAWGENKSRIIRETIEAPASDAVPSTCLQHHPNAKVVIDLSAAGQLTRISHPWLVTPCVWDNKLIRRAIVWLCAQTDKPILKLTNKDYSEHGLGELLALYGSAYNVNIRIFNDIQHTITGWPGGKPNADDSNRPERAKPYPKRVIVFSPHPDDDVISMGGTLRRLCDQQHEVHVAYETSGNIAVGDDEVIRYCEYLRDVSERYAPGETPIREKAEEIIRYLRYEKKEDGQPERPDVLFMKGTIRREEARHGCRYSGVKDEHVHFLDLPFYETGLVKKNPLGQRDVDIVKQLLTEIKPHQ
;
A
#
# COMPACT_ATOMS: atom_id res chain seq x y z
N GLY A 1 43.65 7.27 -3.17
CA GLY A 1 43.52 8.59 -3.75
C GLY A 1 43.45 9.65 -2.67
N THR A 2 43.42 10.92 -3.03
CA THR A 2 43.56 12.11 -2.15
C THR A 2 42.65 12.12 -0.91
N LEU A 3 41.46 11.54 -1.01
CA LEU A 3 40.54 11.42 0.16
C LEU A 3 41.10 10.51 1.26
N MET A 4 41.82 9.47 0.91
CA MET A 4 42.39 8.50 1.86
C MET A 4 43.66 9.05 2.56
N GLU A 5 44.24 10.13 2.04
CA GLU A 5 45.39 10.83 2.62
C GLU A 5 44.97 11.94 3.60
N ALA A 6 43.69 12.25 3.68
CA ALA A 6 43.18 13.27 4.59
C ALA A 6 43.36 12.84 6.05
N ALA A 7 43.63 13.77 6.96
CA ALA A 7 43.72 13.49 8.39
C ALA A 7 42.40 13.03 8.99
N LYS A 8 41.26 13.39 8.38
CA LYS A 8 39.91 13.01 8.79
C LYS A 8 38.99 13.08 7.59
N VAL A 9 38.12 12.05 7.47
CA VAL A 9 37.06 12.02 6.48
C VAL A 9 35.70 11.96 7.18
N VAL A 10 34.73 12.73 6.71
CA VAL A 10 33.35 12.69 7.20
C VAL A 10 32.43 12.43 6.00
N LEU A 11 31.77 11.28 5.99
CA LEU A 11 30.72 10.97 5.04
C LEU A 11 29.38 11.34 5.65
N VAL A 12 28.61 12.16 4.93
CA VAL A 12 27.28 12.61 5.39
C VAL A 12 26.24 12.14 4.40
N ALA A 13 25.16 11.52 4.88
CA ALA A 13 24.05 11.09 4.03
C ALA A 13 22.73 11.07 4.80
N TRP A 14 21.63 11.31 4.08
CA TRP A 14 20.28 11.28 4.63
C TRP A 14 19.27 10.79 3.60
N GLY A 15 18.12 10.31 4.12
CA GLY A 15 17.01 9.80 3.34
C GLY A 15 17.13 8.31 3.00
N GLU A 16 15.96 7.67 2.86
CA GLU A 16 15.81 6.23 2.65
C GLU A 16 16.51 5.75 1.35
N ASN A 17 16.50 6.57 0.32
CA ASN A 17 17.17 6.27 -0.95
C ASN A 17 18.69 6.04 -0.84
N LYS A 18 19.29 6.40 0.29
CA LYS A 18 20.71 6.16 0.60
C LYS A 18 20.93 4.91 1.44
N SER A 19 19.88 4.29 1.99
CA SER A 19 20.00 3.22 2.97
C SER A 19 20.78 2.00 2.45
N ARG A 20 20.55 1.61 1.20
CA ARG A 20 21.26 0.50 0.57
C ARG A 20 22.75 0.79 0.42
N ILE A 21 23.11 1.93 -0.15
CA ILE A 21 24.51 2.28 -0.38
C ILE A 21 25.27 2.51 0.93
N ILE A 22 24.61 3.03 1.96
CA ILE A 22 25.16 3.18 3.31
C ILE A 22 25.44 1.82 3.93
N ARG A 23 24.53 0.86 3.82
CA ARG A 23 24.77 -0.51 4.27
C ARG A 23 25.95 -1.13 3.55
N GLU A 24 25.99 -1.05 2.23
CA GLU A 24 27.12 -1.55 1.43
C GLU A 24 28.44 -0.87 1.85
N THR A 25 28.44 0.44 2.04
CA THR A 25 29.63 1.22 2.47
C THR A 25 30.18 0.75 3.81
N ILE A 26 29.31 0.44 4.78
CA ILE A 26 29.72 0.16 6.17
C ILE A 26 29.92 -1.34 6.42
N GLU A 27 29.07 -2.19 5.84
CA GLU A 27 28.98 -3.62 6.20
C GLU A 27 29.49 -4.58 5.13
N ALA A 28 29.56 -4.16 3.84
CA ALA A 28 30.07 -5.01 2.79
C ALA A 28 31.61 -4.98 2.75
N PRO A 29 32.27 -6.05 2.20
CA PRO A 29 33.70 -6.00 1.92
C PRO A 29 34.09 -4.83 1.02
N ALA A 30 35.29 -4.29 1.23
CA ALA A 30 35.80 -3.21 0.39
C ALA A 30 35.84 -3.63 -1.09
N SER A 31 35.28 -2.81 -1.97
CA SER A 31 35.12 -3.10 -3.39
C SER A 31 35.14 -1.84 -4.26
N ASP A 32 35.72 -1.95 -5.45
CA ASP A 32 35.71 -0.89 -6.45
C ASP A 32 34.30 -0.61 -7.00
N ALA A 33 33.38 -1.59 -6.92
CA ALA A 33 31.98 -1.40 -7.29
C ALA A 33 31.27 -0.38 -6.39
N VAL A 34 31.70 -0.28 -5.13
CA VAL A 34 31.22 0.71 -4.15
C VAL A 34 32.46 1.40 -3.54
N PRO A 35 33.02 2.41 -4.22
CA PRO A 35 34.29 3.02 -3.80
C PRO A 35 34.30 3.60 -2.37
N SER A 36 33.13 3.96 -1.84
CA SER A 36 33.00 4.45 -0.45
C SER A 36 33.34 3.38 0.60
N THR A 37 33.35 2.09 0.25
CA THR A 37 33.77 1.00 1.14
C THR A 37 35.24 1.11 1.55
N CYS A 38 36.10 1.78 0.76
CA CYS A 38 37.49 2.02 1.12
C CYS A 38 37.63 2.87 2.41
N LEU A 39 36.60 3.64 2.79
CA LEU A 39 36.58 4.39 4.04
C LEU A 39 36.67 3.52 5.29
N GLN A 40 36.33 2.22 5.20
CA GLN A 40 36.51 1.26 6.29
C GLN A 40 37.99 1.09 6.67
N HIS A 41 38.91 1.34 5.76
CA HIS A 41 40.36 1.28 5.99
C HIS A 41 40.98 2.64 6.41
N HIS A 42 40.15 3.68 6.46
CA HIS A 42 40.66 5.00 6.84
C HIS A 42 40.71 5.14 8.38
N PRO A 43 41.87 5.54 8.96
CA PRO A 43 42.08 5.56 10.41
C PRO A 43 41.16 6.54 11.16
N ASN A 44 40.59 7.52 10.50
CA ASN A 44 39.75 8.55 11.11
C ASN A 44 38.57 8.90 10.18
N ALA A 45 37.81 7.89 9.74
CA ALA A 45 36.56 8.11 9.02
C ALA A 45 35.37 8.17 10.00
N LYS A 46 34.46 9.10 9.73
CA LYS A 46 33.16 9.21 10.44
C LYS A 46 32.03 9.20 9.45
N VAL A 47 30.95 8.50 9.79
CA VAL A 47 29.70 8.48 9.01
C VAL A 47 28.63 9.14 9.85
N VAL A 48 28.01 10.18 9.31
CA VAL A 48 26.90 10.93 9.93
C VAL A 48 25.68 10.75 9.04
N ILE A 49 24.67 10.06 9.56
CA ILE A 49 23.48 9.68 8.81
C ILE A 49 22.22 9.84 9.68
N ASP A 50 21.09 10.09 9.03
CA ASP A 50 19.79 10.03 9.70
C ASP A 50 19.29 8.59 9.83
N LEU A 51 18.18 8.40 10.56
CA LEU A 51 17.61 7.08 10.79
C LEU A 51 17.10 6.43 9.48
N SER A 52 16.62 7.23 8.55
CA SER A 52 16.14 6.75 7.25
C SER A 52 17.29 6.19 6.40
N ALA A 53 18.41 6.90 6.32
CA ALA A 53 19.62 6.41 5.65
C ALA A 53 20.25 5.20 6.36
N ALA A 54 20.08 5.08 7.68
CA ALA A 54 20.53 3.95 8.49
C ALA A 54 19.63 2.72 8.40
N GLY A 55 18.44 2.83 7.81
CA GLY A 55 17.36 1.84 7.92
C GLY A 55 17.71 0.40 7.50
N GLN A 56 18.66 0.23 6.57
CA GLN A 56 19.12 -1.09 6.14
C GLN A 56 20.36 -1.61 6.89
N LEU A 57 20.98 -0.82 7.76
CA LEU A 57 22.09 -1.33 8.58
C LEU A 57 21.61 -2.48 9.47
N THR A 58 22.44 -3.51 9.61
CA THR A 58 22.08 -4.72 10.39
C THR A 58 21.67 -4.38 11.81
N ARG A 59 22.34 -3.43 12.46
CA ARG A 59 21.98 -2.97 13.81
C ARG A 59 20.61 -2.30 13.91
N ILE A 60 20.03 -1.83 12.80
CA ILE A 60 18.70 -1.22 12.74
C ILE A 60 17.67 -2.23 12.24
N SER A 61 17.98 -2.92 11.13
CA SER A 61 17.07 -3.88 10.51
C SER A 61 16.96 -5.20 11.28
N HIS A 62 18.07 -5.71 11.78
CA HIS A 62 18.19 -7.03 12.45
C HIS A 62 19.09 -6.92 13.70
N PRO A 63 18.73 -6.08 14.68
CA PRO A 63 19.60 -5.75 15.81
C PRO A 63 20.05 -7.00 16.61
N TRP A 64 19.23 -8.04 16.68
CA TRP A 64 19.55 -9.30 17.36
C TRP A 64 20.76 -10.04 16.81
N LEU A 65 21.21 -9.69 15.61
CA LEU A 65 22.42 -10.31 15.00
C LEU A 65 23.72 -9.66 15.50
N VAL A 66 23.66 -8.46 16.07
CA VAL A 66 24.87 -7.66 16.35
C VAL A 66 24.87 -7.01 17.74
N THR A 67 23.74 -6.97 18.45
CA THR A 67 23.64 -6.36 19.78
C THR A 67 22.62 -7.08 20.66
N PRO A 68 22.76 -7.06 21.99
CA PRO A 68 21.68 -7.43 22.90
C PRO A 68 20.42 -6.58 22.62
N CYS A 69 19.26 -7.21 22.69
CA CYS A 69 17.97 -6.56 22.36
C CYS A 69 17.04 -6.51 23.55
N VAL A 70 16.26 -5.44 23.64
CA VAL A 70 15.04 -5.43 24.46
C VAL A 70 13.90 -5.98 23.61
N TRP A 71 13.45 -7.19 23.93
CA TRP A 71 12.46 -7.92 23.16
C TRP A 71 11.04 -7.47 23.47
N ASP A 72 10.54 -6.55 22.64
CA ASP A 72 9.12 -6.22 22.59
C ASP A 72 8.36 -7.09 21.53
N ASN A 73 7.04 -7.03 21.54
CA ASN A 73 6.22 -7.81 20.63
C ASN A 73 6.50 -7.50 19.13
N LYS A 74 6.83 -6.27 18.82
CA LYS A 74 7.13 -5.83 17.46
C LYS A 74 8.46 -6.41 16.97
N LEU A 75 9.47 -6.38 17.85
CA LEU A 75 10.80 -6.92 17.53
C LEU A 75 10.76 -8.45 17.40
N ILE A 76 10.06 -9.15 18.32
CA ILE A 76 9.89 -10.60 18.26
C ILE A 76 9.21 -10.98 16.94
N ARG A 77 8.08 -10.34 16.59
CA ARG A 77 7.39 -10.62 15.32
C ARG A 77 8.32 -10.44 14.12
N ARG A 78 9.06 -9.33 14.07
CA ARG A 78 10.01 -9.05 12.99
C ARG A 78 11.11 -10.11 12.89
N ALA A 79 11.67 -10.55 14.02
CA ALA A 79 12.69 -11.56 14.08
C ALA A 79 12.16 -12.93 13.60
N ILE A 80 10.95 -13.32 13.99
CA ILE A 80 10.36 -14.61 13.59
C ILE A 80 9.99 -14.62 12.11
N VAL A 81 9.41 -13.54 11.59
CA VAL A 81 9.12 -13.43 10.14
C VAL A 81 10.42 -13.48 9.32
N TRP A 82 11.48 -12.79 9.79
CA TRP A 82 12.81 -12.89 9.19
C TRP A 82 13.35 -14.32 9.24
N LEU A 83 13.23 -15.02 10.38
CA LEU A 83 13.70 -16.40 10.51
C LEU A 83 12.97 -17.35 9.56
N CYS A 84 11.66 -17.17 9.36
CA CYS A 84 10.89 -17.92 8.36
C CYS A 84 11.48 -17.75 6.96
N ALA A 85 11.83 -16.52 6.58
CA ALA A 85 12.43 -16.23 5.28
C ALA A 85 13.85 -16.82 5.14
N GLN A 86 14.66 -16.85 6.24
CA GLN A 86 15.99 -17.42 6.22
C GLN A 86 16.00 -18.95 6.09
N THR A 87 14.99 -19.58 6.70
CA THR A 87 14.92 -21.07 6.78
C THR A 87 13.96 -21.69 5.77
N ASP A 88 13.21 -20.85 5.03
CA ASP A 88 12.09 -21.27 4.15
C ASP A 88 11.09 -22.18 4.88
N LYS A 89 10.81 -21.85 6.15
CA LYS A 89 9.87 -22.60 6.99
C LYS A 89 8.72 -21.72 7.48
N PRO A 90 7.48 -22.24 7.50
CA PRO A 90 6.38 -21.54 8.16
C PRO A 90 6.61 -21.48 9.68
N ILE A 91 6.03 -20.48 10.33
CA ILE A 91 6.23 -20.17 11.76
C ILE A 91 6.13 -21.42 12.64
N LEU A 92 5.07 -22.23 12.46
CA LEU A 92 4.82 -23.40 13.31
C LEU A 92 5.79 -24.57 13.07
N LYS A 93 6.67 -24.48 12.07
CA LYS A 93 7.69 -25.50 11.76
C LYS A 93 9.10 -25.10 12.18
N LEU A 94 9.27 -23.89 12.73
CA LEU A 94 10.54 -23.45 13.27
C LEU A 94 10.90 -24.25 14.54
N THR A 95 12.15 -24.64 14.65
CA THR A 95 12.68 -25.48 15.74
C THR A 95 13.66 -24.70 16.62
N ASN A 96 13.98 -25.20 17.80
CA ASN A 96 15.02 -24.62 18.66
C ASN A 96 16.36 -24.48 17.92
N LYS A 97 16.68 -25.43 17.05
CA LYS A 97 17.89 -25.40 16.23
C LYS A 97 17.88 -24.18 15.30
N ASP A 98 16.76 -23.92 14.60
CA ASP A 98 16.65 -22.77 13.70
C ASP A 98 16.91 -21.46 14.45
N TYR A 99 16.35 -21.30 15.66
CA TYR A 99 16.59 -20.12 16.50
C TYR A 99 18.06 -19.98 16.90
N SER A 100 18.67 -21.08 17.37
CA SER A 100 20.06 -21.05 17.85
C SER A 100 21.06 -20.76 16.73
N GLU A 101 20.86 -21.35 15.54
CA GLU A 101 21.75 -21.16 14.40
C GLU A 101 21.63 -19.74 13.78
N HIS A 102 20.53 -19.02 14.06
CA HIS A 102 20.29 -17.69 13.50
C HIS A 102 20.30 -16.55 14.55
N GLY A 103 20.99 -16.76 15.68
CA GLY A 103 21.21 -15.71 16.68
C GLY A 103 20.01 -15.35 17.53
N LEU A 104 18.97 -16.19 17.56
CA LEU A 104 17.73 -15.96 18.34
C LEU A 104 17.66 -16.82 19.63
N GLY A 105 18.79 -17.33 20.09
CA GLY A 105 18.86 -18.18 21.32
C GLY A 105 18.36 -17.46 22.57
N GLU A 106 18.46 -16.14 22.64
CA GLU A 106 17.94 -15.34 23.74
C GLU A 106 16.41 -15.48 23.86
N LEU A 107 15.66 -15.59 22.75
CA LEU A 107 14.22 -15.83 22.78
C LEU A 107 13.88 -17.21 23.36
N LEU A 108 14.73 -18.21 23.13
CA LEU A 108 14.56 -19.54 23.75
C LEU A 108 14.76 -19.47 25.27
N ALA A 109 15.74 -18.70 25.71
CA ALA A 109 15.97 -18.48 27.14
C ALA A 109 14.82 -17.75 27.82
N LEU A 110 14.23 -16.76 27.15
CA LEU A 110 13.11 -15.96 27.68
C LEU A 110 11.77 -16.70 27.68
N TYR A 111 11.50 -17.51 26.67
CA TYR A 111 10.19 -18.14 26.43
C TYR A 111 10.20 -19.68 26.55
N GLY A 112 11.35 -20.28 26.84
CA GLY A 112 11.52 -21.70 27.11
C GLY A 112 11.65 -22.59 25.88
N SER A 113 11.02 -22.28 24.74
CA SER A 113 11.16 -23.07 23.52
C SER A 113 10.69 -22.31 22.28
N ALA A 114 11.19 -22.75 21.11
CA ALA A 114 10.68 -22.27 19.81
C ALA A 114 9.17 -22.48 19.69
N TYR A 115 8.65 -23.59 20.16
CA TYR A 115 7.20 -23.87 20.12
C TYR A 115 6.39 -22.76 20.81
N ASN A 116 6.80 -22.31 21.99
CA ASN A 116 6.10 -21.26 22.71
C ASN A 116 6.11 -19.93 21.96
N VAL A 117 7.26 -19.55 21.41
CA VAL A 117 7.38 -18.33 20.60
C VAL A 117 6.56 -18.44 19.31
N ASN A 118 6.66 -19.59 18.64
CA ASN A 118 5.92 -19.87 17.40
C ASN A 118 4.40 -19.72 17.60
N ILE A 119 3.85 -20.38 18.61
CA ILE A 119 2.41 -20.31 18.94
C ILE A 119 2.00 -18.88 19.25
N ARG A 120 2.78 -18.16 20.05
CA ARG A 120 2.51 -16.78 20.39
C ARG A 120 2.44 -15.90 19.14
N ILE A 121 3.46 -15.95 18.28
CA ILE A 121 3.51 -15.12 17.07
C ILE A 121 2.47 -15.56 16.03
N PHE A 122 2.24 -16.88 15.88
CA PHE A 122 1.19 -17.38 15.02
C PHE A 122 -0.19 -16.87 15.43
N ASN A 123 -0.52 -16.95 16.73
CA ASN A 123 -1.77 -16.42 17.25
C ASN A 123 -1.84 -14.89 17.09
N ASP A 124 -0.73 -14.18 17.28
CA ASP A 124 -0.65 -12.74 17.09
C ASP A 124 -1.00 -12.34 15.65
N ILE A 125 -0.43 -13.03 14.66
CA ILE A 125 -0.70 -12.77 13.24
C ILE A 125 -2.07 -13.29 12.82
N GLN A 126 -2.51 -14.43 13.33
CA GLN A 126 -3.81 -15.02 13.03
C GLN A 126 -4.98 -14.13 13.50
N HIS A 127 -4.80 -13.41 14.59
CA HIS A 127 -5.80 -12.50 15.15
C HIS A 127 -5.72 -11.10 14.53
N THR A 128 -5.48 -11.02 13.22
CA THR A 128 -5.61 -9.78 12.46
C THR A 128 -7.08 -9.52 12.13
N ILE A 129 -7.39 -8.35 11.58
CA ILE A 129 -8.76 -7.98 11.17
C ILE A 129 -9.39 -8.99 10.21
N THR A 130 -8.58 -9.65 9.36
CA THR A 130 -9.02 -10.69 8.42
C THR A 130 -9.06 -12.09 9.04
N GLY A 131 -8.85 -12.20 10.36
CA GLY A 131 -8.97 -13.44 11.11
C GLY A 131 -10.42 -13.89 11.29
N TRP A 132 -10.75 -14.40 12.48
CA TRP A 132 -12.10 -14.82 12.80
C TRP A 132 -13.01 -13.60 13.08
N PRO A 133 -14.25 -13.57 12.53
CA PRO A 133 -15.21 -12.52 12.86
C PRO A 133 -15.45 -12.47 14.38
N GLY A 134 -15.37 -11.27 14.97
CA GLY A 134 -15.54 -11.09 16.41
C GLY A 134 -14.50 -11.79 17.29
N GLY A 135 -13.38 -12.23 16.71
CA GLY A 135 -12.36 -13.03 17.36
C GLY A 135 -12.56 -14.54 17.12
N LYS A 136 -11.54 -15.33 17.43
CA LYS A 136 -11.62 -16.80 17.33
C LYS A 136 -12.55 -17.35 18.40
N PRO A 137 -13.51 -18.23 18.05
CA PRO A 137 -14.37 -18.89 19.04
C PRO A 137 -13.53 -19.57 20.14
N ASN A 138 -13.87 -19.31 21.38
CA ASN A 138 -13.18 -19.82 22.57
C ASN A 138 -11.68 -19.46 22.70
N ALA A 139 -11.22 -18.43 21.98
CA ALA A 139 -9.88 -17.91 22.18
C ALA A 139 -9.83 -17.03 23.44
N ASP A 140 -8.71 -17.10 24.15
CA ASP A 140 -8.40 -16.15 25.22
C ASP A 140 -7.94 -14.83 24.60
N ASP A 141 -8.85 -13.88 24.46
CA ASP A 141 -8.59 -12.50 24.00
C ASP A 141 -8.40 -11.52 25.18
N SER A 142 -8.19 -12.01 26.39
CA SER A 142 -8.05 -11.19 27.60
C SER A 142 -6.94 -10.14 27.48
N ASN A 143 -5.87 -10.45 26.75
CA ASN A 143 -4.75 -9.55 26.50
C ASN A 143 -4.92 -8.70 25.23
N ARG A 144 -5.96 -8.95 24.42
CA ARG A 144 -6.20 -8.28 23.14
C ARG A 144 -7.68 -8.12 22.82
N PRO A 145 -8.44 -7.46 23.70
CA PRO A 145 -9.88 -7.29 23.51
C PRO A 145 -10.22 -6.49 22.24
N GLU A 146 -9.31 -5.66 21.76
CA GLU A 146 -9.48 -4.87 20.54
C GLU A 146 -9.63 -5.72 19.27
N ARG A 147 -9.26 -6.98 19.28
CA ARG A 147 -9.39 -7.88 18.13
C ARG A 147 -10.78 -8.46 17.98
N ALA A 148 -11.45 -8.70 19.09
CA ALA A 148 -12.83 -9.17 19.10
C ALA A 148 -13.81 -8.01 19.04
N LYS A 149 -13.52 -6.89 19.70
CA LYS A 149 -14.42 -5.75 19.84
C LYS A 149 -13.83 -4.48 19.22
N PRO A 150 -14.62 -3.63 18.58
CA PRO A 150 -16.04 -3.90 18.26
C PRO A 150 -16.18 -4.94 17.14
N TYR A 151 -17.29 -5.67 17.18
CA TYR A 151 -17.70 -6.54 16.08
C TYR A 151 -19.19 -6.30 15.78
N PRO A 152 -19.58 -6.11 14.51
CA PRO A 152 -18.70 -5.97 13.33
C PRO A 152 -17.83 -4.71 13.39
N LYS A 153 -16.71 -4.74 12.67
CA LYS A 153 -15.84 -3.55 12.54
C LYS A 153 -16.27 -2.72 11.33
N ARG A 154 -16.15 -1.40 11.43
CA ARG A 154 -16.16 -0.50 10.28
C ARG A 154 -14.76 -0.40 9.71
N VAL A 155 -14.62 -0.75 8.45
CA VAL A 155 -13.33 -0.79 7.73
C VAL A 155 -13.42 0.12 6.53
N ILE A 156 -12.40 0.92 6.31
CA ILE A 156 -12.26 1.70 5.08
C ILE A 156 -11.01 1.27 4.32
N VAL A 157 -11.18 0.99 3.04
CA VAL A 157 -10.08 0.70 2.11
C VAL A 157 -9.93 1.90 1.20
N PHE A 158 -8.78 2.56 1.27
CA PHE A 158 -8.41 3.62 0.32
C PHE A 158 -7.79 3.00 -0.92
N SER A 159 -8.35 3.31 -2.07
CA SER A 159 -7.91 2.86 -3.38
C SER A 159 -7.44 4.08 -4.18
N PRO A 160 -6.15 4.18 -4.54
CA PRO A 160 -5.64 5.31 -5.33
C PRO A 160 -6.39 5.51 -6.64
N HIS A 161 -6.70 4.41 -7.34
CA HIS A 161 -7.48 4.42 -8.58
C HIS A 161 -8.60 3.38 -8.52
N PRO A 162 -9.64 3.50 -9.37
CA PRO A 162 -10.70 2.50 -9.50
C PRO A 162 -10.18 1.17 -10.05
N ASP A 163 -9.72 0.26 -9.22
CA ASP A 163 -9.26 -1.12 -9.45
C ASP A 163 -8.20 -1.58 -8.42
N ASP A 164 -7.43 -0.65 -7.85
CA ASP A 164 -6.34 -0.98 -6.92
C ASP A 164 -6.82 -1.76 -5.69
N ASP A 165 -8.04 -1.51 -5.22
CA ASP A 165 -8.69 -2.25 -4.14
C ASP A 165 -8.85 -3.74 -4.48
N VAL A 166 -9.27 -4.04 -5.70
CA VAL A 166 -9.49 -5.42 -6.15
C VAL A 166 -8.16 -6.08 -6.51
N ILE A 167 -7.28 -5.38 -7.22
CA ILE A 167 -5.98 -5.92 -7.68
C ILE A 167 -5.08 -6.19 -6.48
N SER A 168 -4.97 -5.24 -5.54
CA SER A 168 -4.05 -5.33 -4.42
C SER A 168 -4.62 -6.05 -3.21
N MET A 169 -5.92 -5.94 -2.96
CA MET A 169 -6.57 -6.40 -1.73
C MET A 169 -7.86 -7.20 -1.93
N GLY A 170 -8.20 -7.62 -3.16
CA GLY A 170 -9.49 -8.23 -3.48
C GLY A 170 -9.85 -9.44 -2.58
N GLY A 171 -8.87 -10.30 -2.29
CA GLY A 171 -9.05 -11.42 -1.36
C GLY A 171 -9.35 -10.96 0.07
N THR A 172 -8.70 -9.89 0.55
CA THR A 172 -8.94 -9.29 1.86
C THR A 172 -10.30 -8.60 1.89
N LEU A 173 -10.63 -7.82 0.86
CA LEU A 173 -11.90 -7.13 0.71
C LEU A 173 -13.08 -8.11 0.77
N ARG A 174 -13.02 -9.16 -0.05
CA ARG A 174 -14.01 -10.23 -0.05
C ARG A 174 -14.16 -10.88 1.32
N ARG A 175 -13.03 -11.22 1.96
CA ARG A 175 -13.04 -11.86 3.28
C ARG A 175 -13.65 -10.98 4.36
N LEU A 176 -13.38 -9.68 4.35
CA LEU A 176 -14.00 -8.74 5.29
C LEU A 176 -15.52 -8.70 5.12
N CYS A 177 -16.02 -8.69 3.88
CA CYS A 177 -17.44 -8.74 3.59
C CYS A 177 -18.06 -10.09 4.03
N ASP A 178 -17.43 -11.21 3.71
CA ASP A 178 -17.88 -12.55 4.12
C ASP A 178 -17.93 -12.70 5.66
N GLN A 179 -17.05 -11.99 6.36
CA GLN A 179 -17.02 -11.91 7.82
C GLN A 179 -18.00 -10.88 8.41
N GLN A 180 -18.86 -10.30 7.58
CA GLN A 180 -19.93 -9.37 7.97
C GLN A 180 -19.42 -8.05 8.57
N HIS A 181 -18.20 -7.64 8.26
CA HIS A 181 -17.74 -6.30 8.59
C HIS A 181 -18.45 -5.25 7.72
N GLU A 182 -18.62 -4.05 8.26
CA GLU A 182 -19.08 -2.89 7.50
C GLU A 182 -17.88 -2.32 6.71
N VAL A 183 -17.84 -2.63 5.42
CA VAL A 183 -16.68 -2.32 4.57
C VAL A 183 -17.02 -1.17 3.64
N HIS A 184 -16.19 -0.13 3.69
CA HIS A 184 -16.22 1.03 2.80
C HIS A 184 -15.01 1.02 1.88
N VAL A 185 -15.18 1.45 0.64
CA VAL A 185 -14.08 1.67 -0.31
C VAL A 185 -14.10 3.13 -0.75
N ALA A 186 -12.95 3.79 -0.66
CA ALA A 186 -12.79 5.19 -1.02
C ALA A 186 -11.76 5.33 -2.15
N TYR A 187 -12.23 5.67 -3.34
CA TYR A 187 -11.39 5.92 -4.50
C TYR A 187 -10.89 7.35 -4.48
N GLU A 188 -9.57 7.52 -4.41
CA GLU A 188 -8.93 8.83 -4.26
C GLU A 188 -9.00 9.65 -5.56
N THR A 189 -8.88 8.98 -6.71
CA THR A 189 -8.85 9.61 -8.03
C THR A 189 -9.84 8.97 -8.99
N SER A 190 -10.19 9.68 -10.07
CA SER A 190 -11.14 9.19 -11.07
C SER A 190 -10.58 8.05 -11.94
N GLY A 191 -9.26 7.91 -12.07
CA GLY A 191 -8.62 6.96 -12.96
C GLY A 191 -8.89 7.18 -14.46
N ASN A 192 -9.46 8.33 -14.84
CA ASN A 192 -9.91 8.64 -16.20
C ASN A 192 -8.81 8.53 -17.26
N ILE A 193 -7.56 8.78 -16.92
CA ILE A 193 -6.42 8.69 -17.84
C ILE A 193 -6.16 7.27 -18.36
N ALA A 194 -6.64 6.25 -17.66
CA ALA A 194 -6.48 4.86 -18.07
C ALA A 194 -7.49 4.41 -19.12
N VAL A 195 -8.50 5.23 -19.44
CA VAL A 195 -9.54 4.91 -20.45
C VAL A 195 -9.13 5.41 -21.82
N GLY A 196 -9.08 4.51 -22.77
CA GLY A 196 -8.80 4.83 -24.17
C GLY A 196 -9.96 5.56 -24.85
N ASP A 197 -9.66 6.29 -25.92
CA ASP A 197 -10.67 7.00 -26.70
C ASP A 197 -11.66 6.06 -27.38
N ASP A 198 -11.19 4.91 -27.85
CA ASP A 198 -12.04 3.87 -28.45
C ASP A 198 -13.09 3.33 -27.47
N GLU A 199 -12.72 3.24 -26.19
CA GLU A 199 -13.63 2.85 -25.13
C GLU A 199 -14.75 3.89 -24.96
N VAL A 200 -14.40 5.17 -24.92
CA VAL A 200 -15.38 6.27 -24.86
C VAL A 200 -16.30 6.24 -26.08
N ILE A 201 -15.75 6.06 -27.27
CA ILE A 201 -16.53 5.96 -28.53
C ILE A 201 -17.54 4.81 -28.42
N ARG A 202 -17.12 3.64 -27.97
CA ARG A 202 -17.98 2.47 -27.79
C ARG A 202 -19.17 2.76 -26.85
N TYR A 203 -18.94 3.42 -25.73
CA TYR A 203 -20.02 3.79 -24.81
C TYR A 203 -20.92 4.89 -25.38
N CYS A 204 -20.38 5.85 -26.11
CA CYS A 204 -21.18 6.87 -26.80
C CYS A 204 -22.05 6.25 -27.90
N GLU A 205 -21.55 5.29 -28.67
CA GLU A 205 -22.32 4.53 -29.64
C GLU A 205 -23.45 3.74 -29.01
N TYR A 206 -23.16 3.08 -27.86
CA TYR A 206 -24.19 2.41 -27.07
C TYR A 206 -25.29 3.38 -26.60
N LEU A 207 -24.92 4.55 -26.05
CA LEU A 207 -25.89 5.56 -25.61
C LEU A 207 -26.74 6.08 -26.78
N ARG A 208 -26.14 6.33 -27.94
CA ARG A 208 -26.82 6.74 -29.15
C ARG A 208 -27.88 5.70 -29.58
N ASP A 209 -27.47 4.45 -29.70
CA ASP A 209 -28.33 3.38 -30.18
C ASP A 209 -29.47 3.05 -29.23
N VAL A 210 -29.20 3.08 -27.90
CA VAL A 210 -30.23 2.93 -26.85
C VAL A 210 -31.20 4.11 -26.89
N SER A 211 -30.69 5.35 -27.02
CA SER A 211 -31.52 6.54 -27.11
C SER A 211 -32.44 6.51 -28.35
N GLU A 212 -31.93 6.09 -29.50
CA GLU A 212 -32.72 5.94 -30.72
C GLU A 212 -33.86 4.93 -30.56
N ARG A 213 -33.60 3.84 -29.82
CA ARG A 213 -34.62 2.78 -29.60
C ARG A 213 -35.74 3.21 -28.65
N TYR A 214 -35.40 3.89 -27.55
CA TYR A 214 -36.32 4.13 -26.45
C TYR A 214 -36.80 5.58 -26.35
N ALA A 215 -36.13 6.52 -26.96
CA ALA A 215 -36.51 7.91 -27.05
C ALA A 215 -36.22 8.42 -28.47
N PRO A 216 -37.01 7.97 -29.47
CA PRO A 216 -36.76 8.31 -30.87
C PRO A 216 -36.87 9.83 -31.08
N GLY A 217 -35.95 10.37 -31.87
CA GLY A 217 -35.77 11.78 -32.09
C GLY A 217 -34.45 12.32 -31.52
N GLU A 218 -34.24 13.62 -31.69
CA GLU A 218 -33.05 14.25 -31.10
C GLU A 218 -33.25 14.42 -29.60
N THR A 219 -32.31 13.87 -28.81
CA THR A 219 -32.27 14.04 -27.36
C THR A 219 -30.91 14.60 -26.97
N PRO A 220 -30.81 15.39 -25.87
CA PRO A 220 -29.53 15.94 -25.43
C PRO A 220 -28.44 14.90 -25.21
N ILE A 221 -28.81 13.68 -24.80
CA ILE A 221 -27.86 12.56 -24.60
C ILE A 221 -27.33 12.07 -25.95
N ARG A 222 -28.22 11.91 -26.94
CA ARG A 222 -27.84 11.46 -28.30
C ARG A 222 -26.94 12.49 -28.97
N GLU A 223 -27.35 13.77 -28.97
CA GLU A 223 -26.57 14.86 -29.55
C GLU A 223 -25.16 14.92 -28.92
N LYS A 224 -25.09 14.78 -27.59
CA LYS A 224 -23.81 14.80 -26.86
C LYS A 224 -22.94 13.60 -27.20
N ALA A 225 -23.52 12.42 -27.32
CA ALA A 225 -22.79 11.21 -27.70
C ALA A 225 -22.22 11.34 -29.13
N GLU A 226 -23.03 11.84 -30.09
CA GLU A 226 -22.59 12.07 -31.46
C GLU A 226 -21.50 13.16 -31.56
N GLU A 227 -21.61 14.22 -30.77
CA GLU A 227 -20.58 15.26 -30.68
C GLU A 227 -19.24 14.68 -30.19
N ILE A 228 -19.25 13.89 -29.11
CA ILE A 228 -18.03 13.26 -28.55
C ILE A 228 -17.43 12.30 -29.54
N ILE A 229 -18.24 11.44 -30.20
CA ILE A 229 -17.76 10.51 -31.24
C ILE A 229 -17.07 11.28 -32.38
N ARG A 230 -17.70 12.33 -32.87
CA ARG A 230 -17.14 13.16 -33.96
C ARG A 230 -15.83 13.80 -33.55
N TYR A 231 -15.78 14.38 -32.33
CA TYR A 231 -14.57 14.98 -31.77
C TYR A 231 -13.42 13.99 -31.70
N LEU A 232 -13.64 12.83 -31.07
CA LEU A 232 -12.60 11.84 -30.85
C LEU A 232 -12.10 11.19 -32.17
N ARG A 233 -12.97 11.02 -33.19
CA ARG A 233 -12.59 10.41 -34.45
C ARG A 233 -11.92 11.35 -35.45
N TYR A 234 -12.31 12.64 -35.43
CA TYR A 234 -11.95 13.52 -36.53
C TYR A 234 -11.36 14.86 -36.13
N GLU A 235 -11.61 15.32 -34.91
CA GLU A 235 -11.25 16.69 -34.48
C GLU A 235 -10.12 16.69 -33.45
N LYS A 236 -9.92 15.61 -32.69
CA LYS A 236 -8.89 15.52 -31.68
C LYS A 236 -7.52 15.57 -32.35
N LYS A 237 -6.73 16.59 -31.95
CA LYS A 237 -5.33 16.71 -32.40
C LYS A 237 -4.43 15.84 -31.53
N GLU A 238 -3.35 15.35 -32.14
CA GLU A 238 -2.37 14.50 -31.46
C GLU A 238 -1.72 15.21 -30.26
N ASP A 239 -1.20 14.37 -29.36
CA ASP A 239 -0.54 14.56 -28.07
C ASP A 239 -0.16 15.97 -27.60
N GLY A 240 -0.46 16.21 -26.31
CA GLY A 240 0.01 17.34 -25.52
C GLY A 240 -1.06 18.41 -25.23
N GLN A 241 -2.28 18.26 -25.75
CA GLN A 241 -3.40 19.15 -25.35
C GLN A 241 -4.20 18.55 -24.21
N PRO A 242 -4.69 19.37 -23.27
CA PRO A 242 -5.63 18.93 -22.24
C PRO A 242 -6.86 18.29 -22.89
N GLU A 243 -7.30 17.16 -22.36
CA GLU A 243 -8.52 16.48 -22.81
C GLU A 243 -9.75 17.36 -22.52
N ARG A 244 -10.77 17.26 -23.35
CA ARG A 244 -12.04 17.97 -23.15
C ARG A 244 -12.71 17.52 -21.83
N PRO A 245 -13.30 18.43 -21.04
CA PRO A 245 -13.95 18.09 -19.77
C PRO A 245 -15.06 17.03 -19.88
N ASP A 246 -15.83 17.05 -20.96
CA ASP A 246 -16.89 16.07 -21.22
C ASP A 246 -16.34 14.67 -21.57
N VAL A 247 -15.23 14.59 -22.28
CA VAL A 247 -14.51 13.33 -22.51
C VAL A 247 -13.92 12.80 -21.21
N LEU A 248 -13.30 13.66 -20.40
CA LEU A 248 -12.81 13.29 -19.06
C LEU A 248 -13.93 12.78 -18.16
N PHE A 249 -15.10 13.43 -18.22
CA PHE A 249 -16.29 12.98 -17.49
C PHE A 249 -16.73 11.58 -17.93
N MET A 250 -16.78 11.31 -19.24
CA MET A 250 -17.12 9.98 -19.74
C MET A 250 -16.11 8.93 -19.28
N LYS A 251 -14.83 9.21 -19.44
CA LYS A 251 -13.74 8.33 -18.96
C LYS A 251 -13.85 8.04 -17.48
N GLY A 252 -14.04 9.07 -16.65
CA GLY A 252 -14.23 8.92 -15.20
C GLY A 252 -15.49 8.14 -14.85
N THR A 253 -16.58 8.31 -15.58
CA THR A 253 -17.83 7.58 -15.36
C THR A 253 -17.66 6.08 -15.67
N ILE A 254 -16.97 5.74 -16.76
CA ILE A 254 -16.63 4.35 -17.09
C ILE A 254 -15.88 3.70 -15.92
N ARG A 255 -14.81 4.34 -15.42
CA ARG A 255 -14.03 3.82 -14.30
C ARG A 255 -14.85 3.70 -13.01
N ARG A 256 -15.74 4.63 -12.72
CA ARG A 256 -16.63 4.56 -11.56
C ARG A 256 -17.58 3.37 -11.61
N GLU A 257 -18.13 3.07 -12.78
CA GLU A 257 -19.03 1.91 -12.91
C GLU A 257 -18.27 0.57 -12.83
N GLU A 258 -17.05 0.50 -13.37
CA GLU A 258 -16.16 -0.66 -13.16
C GLU A 258 -15.86 -0.87 -11.67
N ALA A 259 -15.50 0.20 -10.95
CA ALA A 259 -15.24 0.17 -9.52
C ALA A 259 -16.48 -0.30 -8.72
N ARG A 260 -17.64 0.26 -8.99
CA ARG A 260 -18.90 -0.19 -8.35
C ARG A 260 -19.18 -1.66 -8.61
N HIS A 261 -18.93 -2.11 -9.84
CA HIS A 261 -19.12 -3.51 -10.18
C HIS A 261 -18.16 -4.43 -9.42
N GLY A 262 -16.89 -4.07 -9.32
CA GLY A 262 -15.88 -4.77 -8.51
C GLY A 262 -16.26 -4.82 -7.01
N CYS A 263 -16.73 -3.71 -6.47
CA CYS A 263 -17.24 -3.61 -5.11
C CYS A 263 -18.44 -4.54 -4.86
N ARG A 264 -19.44 -4.51 -5.73
CA ARG A 264 -20.63 -5.41 -5.65
C ARG A 264 -20.21 -6.87 -5.71
N TYR A 265 -19.32 -7.23 -6.61
CA TYR A 265 -18.78 -8.59 -6.70
C TYR A 265 -18.06 -9.02 -5.42
N SER A 266 -17.36 -8.10 -4.77
CA SER A 266 -16.66 -8.34 -3.51
C SER A 266 -17.59 -8.36 -2.28
N GLY A 267 -18.86 -7.93 -2.43
CA GLY A 267 -19.85 -7.88 -1.35
C GLY A 267 -19.93 -6.52 -0.64
N VAL A 268 -19.27 -5.50 -1.16
CA VAL A 268 -19.40 -4.11 -0.66
C VAL A 268 -20.72 -3.52 -1.16
N LYS A 269 -21.44 -2.85 -0.29
CA LYS A 269 -22.72 -2.19 -0.62
C LYS A 269 -22.49 -0.89 -1.40
N ASP A 270 -23.41 -0.54 -2.28
CA ASP A 270 -23.30 0.66 -3.12
C ASP A 270 -23.18 1.96 -2.30
N GLU A 271 -23.88 2.05 -1.16
CA GLU A 271 -23.79 3.19 -0.25
C GLU A 271 -22.44 3.32 0.47
N HIS A 272 -21.61 2.29 0.42
CA HIS A 272 -20.28 2.26 1.02
C HIS A 272 -19.16 2.51 -0.01
N VAL A 273 -19.50 2.89 -1.23
CA VAL A 273 -18.54 3.21 -2.29
C VAL A 273 -18.42 4.72 -2.44
N HIS A 274 -17.24 5.25 -2.19
CA HIS A 274 -16.97 6.69 -2.15
C HIS A 274 -15.99 7.09 -3.26
N PHE A 275 -16.30 8.15 -3.99
CA PHE A 275 -15.40 8.73 -4.99
C PHE A 275 -14.99 10.12 -4.51
N LEU A 276 -13.72 10.28 -4.16
CA LEU A 276 -13.21 11.49 -3.49
C LEU A 276 -12.79 12.57 -4.48
N ASP A 277 -12.35 12.19 -5.67
CA ASP A 277 -11.83 13.08 -6.71
C ASP A 277 -10.86 14.12 -6.14
N LEU A 278 -9.84 13.64 -5.41
CA LEU A 278 -8.92 14.51 -4.68
C LEU A 278 -8.20 15.50 -5.61
N PRO A 279 -8.24 16.80 -5.32
CA PRO A 279 -7.69 17.85 -6.18
C PRO A 279 -6.21 17.73 -6.51
N PHE A 280 -5.41 17.12 -5.63
CA PHE A 280 -3.96 16.95 -5.88
C PHE A 280 -3.68 16.10 -7.13
N TYR A 281 -4.58 15.18 -7.42
CA TYR A 281 -4.47 14.27 -8.55
C TYR A 281 -5.49 14.64 -9.64
N GLU A 282 -5.67 15.90 -9.92
CA GLU A 282 -6.54 16.34 -11.00
C GLU A 282 -6.02 15.74 -12.31
N THR A 283 -6.79 14.81 -12.87
CA THR A 283 -6.41 14.04 -14.03
C THR A 283 -6.78 14.78 -15.32
N GLY A 284 -5.92 14.68 -16.31
CA GLY A 284 -6.04 15.42 -17.57
C GLY A 284 -5.10 16.61 -17.67
N LEU A 285 -4.39 16.96 -16.61
CA LEU A 285 -3.33 17.94 -16.62
C LEU A 285 -1.96 17.24 -16.67
N VAL A 286 -1.04 17.81 -17.44
CA VAL A 286 0.35 17.33 -17.54
C VAL A 286 1.07 17.46 -16.20
N LYS A 287 0.73 18.47 -15.41
CA LYS A 287 1.31 18.73 -14.10
C LYS A 287 0.26 18.58 -13.01
N LYS A 288 0.53 17.68 -12.08
CA LYS A 288 -0.33 17.47 -10.91
C LYS A 288 -0.23 18.60 -9.92
N ASN A 289 -1.31 18.87 -9.21
CA ASN A 289 -1.30 19.83 -8.12
C ASN A 289 -0.50 19.29 -6.92
N PRO A 290 0.12 20.14 -6.11
CA PRO A 290 0.66 19.71 -4.83
C PRO A 290 -0.50 19.31 -3.90
N LEU A 291 -0.24 18.34 -3.03
CA LEU A 291 -1.18 17.97 -1.96
C LEU A 291 -1.47 19.21 -1.10
N GLY A 292 -2.75 19.51 -0.89
CA GLY A 292 -3.20 20.71 -0.22
C GLY A 292 -4.25 20.47 0.88
N GLN A 293 -4.63 21.55 1.54
CA GLN A 293 -5.60 21.49 2.64
C GLN A 293 -6.95 20.91 2.21
N ARG A 294 -7.38 21.19 0.98
CA ARG A 294 -8.65 20.68 0.44
C ARG A 294 -8.68 19.15 0.36
N ASP A 295 -7.56 18.52 -0.03
CA ASP A 295 -7.44 17.06 -0.06
C ASP A 295 -7.60 16.48 1.34
N VAL A 296 -6.92 17.09 2.32
CA VAL A 296 -7.00 16.71 3.72
C VAL A 296 -8.41 16.85 4.28
N ASP A 297 -9.10 17.92 3.95
CA ASP A 297 -10.46 18.20 4.45
C ASP A 297 -11.47 17.18 3.91
N ILE A 298 -11.36 16.79 2.62
CA ILE A 298 -12.22 15.75 2.01
C ILE A 298 -12.04 14.41 2.75
N VAL A 299 -10.80 13.96 2.93
CA VAL A 299 -10.50 12.70 3.62
C VAL A 299 -10.94 12.77 5.09
N LYS A 300 -10.68 13.89 5.78
CA LYS A 300 -11.08 14.09 7.17
C LYS A 300 -12.60 14.08 7.34
N GLN A 301 -13.33 14.66 6.40
CA GLN A 301 -14.79 14.61 6.41
C GLN A 301 -15.27 13.16 6.33
N LEU A 302 -14.80 12.39 5.36
CA LEU A 302 -15.15 10.97 5.20
C LEU A 302 -14.84 10.15 6.47
N LEU A 303 -13.65 10.32 7.03
CA LEU A 303 -13.27 9.63 8.27
C LEU A 303 -14.16 10.03 9.47
N THR A 304 -14.61 11.29 9.51
CA THR A 304 -15.49 11.78 10.56
C THR A 304 -16.90 11.20 10.44
N GLU A 305 -17.37 11.01 9.22
CA GLU A 305 -18.68 10.42 8.93
C GLU A 305 -18.69 8.90 9.22
N ILE A 306 -17.73 8.17 8.71
CA ILE A 306 -17.65 6.72 8.83
C ILE A 306 -17.18 6.29 10.23
N LYS A 307 -16.24 7.02 10.83
CA LYS A 307 -15.56 6.65 12.10
C LYS A 307 -15.03 5.22 12.05
N PRO A 308 -14.14 4.90 11.10
CA PRO A 308 -13.65 3.54 10.92
C PRO A 308 -12.85 3.08 12.14
N HIS A 309 -12.86 1.77 12.35
CA HIS A 309 -12.00 1.11 13.36
C HIS A 309 -10.65 0.69 12.75
N GLN A 310 -10.63 0.53 11.41
CA GLN A 310 -9.47 0.10 10.64
C GLN A 310 -9.47 0.78 9.27
#